data_c1241f8b24baa3073b7b75d5c9b41fe8
#
_entry.id   c1241f8b24baa3073b7b75d5c9b41fe8
#
_cell.length_a   1.000
_cell.length_b   1.000
_cell.length_c   1.000
_cell.angle_alpha   90.00
_cell.angle_beta   90.00
_cell.angle_gamma   90.00
#
_symmetry.space_group_name_H-M   'P 1'
#
loop_
_entity.id
_entity.type
_entity.pdbx_description
1 polymer ?
#
loop_
_entity_poly.entity_id
_entity_poly.type
_entity_poly.pdbx_seq_one_letter_code
_entity_poly.pdbx_strand_id
1 'polypeptide(L)'
;MSLSIAGRKRSKPSARKTPPPEPLAYLAAFADRRRDPDGKKEAVLQTAVQMFIENGYRQTSLDDVAKKLKITKPALYYYFHNKEELYLECYRRGIALTQQSLERIRSHQGPGLEKVAGFIQTYTVIIARDFGRFLIRQDDRELSPKAQAEVRAEKRKIDQSLRSFIEQGIADGSIRPCSVRLISFSIAGAIHSLATWFEPGGSLTAEEVAIEFAQTLTQGVANRRSAKLRIPDFEPLQICQKLSNGEMRS
;
A
#
# COMPACT_ATOMS: atom_id res chain seq x y z
N MET A 1 -40.92 45.10 -23.48
CA MET A 1 -40.42 43.77 -23.95
C MET A 1 -39.69 43.12 -22.81
N SER A 2 -40.36 42.25 -22.04
CA SER A 2 -39.81 41.55 -20.87
C SER A 2 -39.39 40.16 -21.30
N LEU A 3 -38.08 39.83 -21.15
CA LEU A 3 -37.55 38.50 -21.38
C LEU A 3 -37.59 37.72 -20.06
N SER A 4 -38.46 36.70 -20.01
CA SER A 4 -38.59 35.74 -18.93
C SER A 4 -37.47 34.72 -19.03
N ILE A 5 -36.61 34.65 -18.00
CA ILE A 5 -35.58 33.63 -17.88
C ILE A 5 -36.16 32.44 -17.11
N ALA A 6 -36.49 31.37 -17.85
CA ALA A 6 -36.95 30.11 -17.26
C ALA A 6 -35.80 29.39 -16.52
N GLY A 7 -35.95 29.29 -15.21
CA GLY A 7 -35.01 28.57 -14.34
C GLY A 7 -35.03 27.05 -14.60
N ARG A 8 -33.93 26.52 -15.11
CA ARG A 8 -33.69 25.08 -15.28
C ARG A 8 -33.36 24.45 -13.91
N LYS A 9 -34.33 23.75 -13.31
CA LYS A 9 -34.13 22.95 -12.10
C LYS A 9 -33.08 21.86 -12.40
N ARG A 10 -31.90 21.96 -11.79
CA ARG A 10 -30.89 20.86 -11.73
C ARG A 10 -31.46 19.77 -10.85
N SER A 11 -31.75 18.60 -11.43
CA SER A 11 -32.04 17.38 -10.70
C SER A 11 -30.77 16.93 -9.94
N LYS A 12 -30.91 16.73 -8.63
CA LYS A 12 -29.81 16.13 -7.79
C LYS A 12 -29.51 14.73 -8.30
N PRO A 13 -28.23 14.35 -8.49
CA PRO A 13 -27.90 12.97 -8.82
C PRO A 13 -28.31 12.07 -7.66
N SER A 14 -29.08 11.03 -7.97
CA SER A 14 -29.46 9.95 -7.08
C SER A 14 -28.19 9.29 -6.53
N ALA A 15 -28.01 9.29 -5.21
CA ALA A 15 -26.94 8.57 -4.55
C ALA A 15 -27.08 7.07 -4.90
N ARG A 16 -26.20 6.56 -5.76
CA ARG A 16 -26.05 5.11 -5.97
C ARG A 16 -25.64 4.52 -4.62
N LYS A 17 -26.53 3.73 -4.02
CA LYS A 17 -26.20 2.88 -2.87
C LYS A 17 -25.07 1.95 -3.30
N THR A 18 -23.86 2.16 -2.76
CA THR A 18 -22.75 1.22 -2.85
C THR A 18 -23.24 -0.12 -2.30
N PRO A 19 -23.05 -1.23 -3.03
CA PRO A 19 -23.34 -2.54 -2.46
C PRO A 19 -22.47 -2.73 -1.20
N PRO A 20 -22.98 -3.45 -0.16
CA PRO A 20 -22.18 -3.75 1.01
C PRO A 20 -20.90 -4.48 0.56
N PRO A 21 -19.75 -4.24 1.22
CA PRO A 21 -18.52 -4.92 0.87
C PRO A 21 -18.77 -6.43 0.89
N GLU A 22 -18.41 -7.12 -0.20
CA GLU A 22 -18.51 -8.57 -0.29
C GLU A 22 -17.87 -9.19 0.96
N PRO A 23 -18.47 -10.26 1.54
CA PRO A 23 -17.87 -10.94 2.66
C PRO A 23 -16.47 -11.37 2.24
N LEU A 24 -15.51 -10.81 2.97
CA LEU A 24 -14.07 -10.85 2.70
C LEU A 24 -13.69 -12.27 2.20
N ALA A 25 -13.26 -12.37 0.94
CA ALA A 25 -13.03 -13.64 0.23
C ALA A 25 -12.08 -14.59 1.00
N TYR A 26 -11.21 -14.04 1.87
CA TYR A 26 -10.32 -14.83 2.72
C TYR A 26 -11.04 -15.61 3.83
N LEU A 27 -12.24 -15.22 4.24
CA LEU A 27 -13.03 -16.02 5.21
C LEU A 27 -13.45 -17.36 4.60
N ALA A 28 -13.57 -17.45 3.28
CA ALA A 28 -13.86 -18.69 2.57
C ALA A 28 -12.75 -19.74 2.72
N ALA A 29 -11.49 -19.33 2.94
CA ALA A 29 -10.35 -20.23 3.11
C ALA A 29 -10.50 -21.15 4.33
N PHE A 30 -11.24 -20.73 5.37
CA PHE A 30 -11.54 -21.56 6.54
C PHE A 30 -12.83 -22.37 6.39
N ALA A 31 -13.72 -21.99 5.48
CA ALA A 31 -14.94 -22.75 5.18
C ALA A 31 -14.63 -24.00 4.33
N ASP A 32 -13.58 -23.96 3.50
CA ASP A 32 -13.12 -25.15 2.76
C ASP A 32 -12.25 -26.04 3.68
N ARG A 33 -12.70 -27.28 3.88
CA ARG A 33 -11.99 -28.31 4.68
C ARG A 33 -10.73 -28.84 4.02
N ARG A 34 -10.40 -28.42 2.78
CA ARG A 34 -9.17 -28.82 2.10
C ARG A 34 -7.95 -28.30 2.88
N ARG A 35 -6.89 -29.11 2.93
CA ARG A 35 -5.60 -28.74 3.51
C ARG A 35 -4.91 -27.71 2.60
N ASP A 36 -5.20 -26.45 2.84
CA ASP A 36 -4.43 -25.31 2.31
C ASP A 36 -3.90 -24.52 3.51
N PRO A 37 -2.73 -24.91 4.07
CA PRO A 37 -2.12 -24.20 5.20
C PRO A 37 -1.75 -22.78 4.85
N ASP A 38 -1.31 -22.51 3.61
CA ASP A 38 -0.83 -21.20 3.18
C ASP A 38 -1.99 -20.22 3.00
N GLY A 39 -3.10 -20.65 2.39
CA GLY A 39 -4.31 -19.84 2.31
C GLY A 39 -4.91 -19.52 3.68
N LYS A 40 -4.84 -20.47 4.63
CA LYS A 40 -5.28 -20.24 6.00
C LYS A 40 -4.39 -19.27 6.76
N LYS A 41 -3.05 -19.37 6.61
CA LYS A 41 -2.10 -18.42 7.19
C LYS A 41 -2.34 -17.01 6.63
N GLU A 42 -2.53 -16.88 5.31
CA GLU A 42 -2.83 -15.61 4.67
C GLU A 42 -4.14 -14.98 5.18
N ALA A 43 -5.20 -15.78 5.35
CA ALA A 43 -6.45 -15.31 5.91
C ALA A 43 -6.31 -14.78 7.36
N VAL A 44 -5.45 -15.41 8.17
CA VAL A 44 -5.09 -14.90 9.50
C VAL A 44 -4.40 -13.55 9.40
N LEU A 45 -3.41 -13.41 8.52
CA LEU A 45 -2.66 -12.17 8.33
C LEU A 45 -3.56 -11.03 7.87
N GLN A 46 -4.43 -11.26 6.88
CA GLN A 46 -5.37 -10.25 6.38
C GLN A 46 -6.35 -9.79 7.47
N THR A 47 -6.92 -10.74 8.23
CA THR A 47 -7.80 -10.41 9.35
C THR A 47 -7.07 -9.60 10.43
N ALA A 48 -5.86 -10.02 10.78
CA ALA A 48 -5.04 -9.34 11.77
C ALA A 48 -4.69 -7.90 11.35
N VAL A 49 -4.27 -7.72 10.09
CA VAL A 49 -3.96 -6.39 9.54
C VAL A 49 -5.15 -5.44 9.67
N GLN A 50 -6.35 -5.88 9.27
CA GLN A 50 -7.55 -5.07 9.42
C GLN A 50 -7.83 -4.71 10.88
N MET A 51 -7.76 -5.69 11.78
CA MET A 51 -7.98 -5.43 13.20
C MET A 51 -6.91 -4.50 13.81
N PHE A 52 -5.65 -4.63 13.40
CA PHE A 52 -4.60 -3.71 13.83
C PHE A 52 -4.83 -2.30 13.28
N ILE A 53 -5.31 -2.14 12.05
CA ILE A 53 -5.64 -0.83 11.47
C ILE A 53 -6.83 -0.18 12.19
N GLU A 54 -7.87 -0.97 12.48
CA GLU A 54 -9.13 -0.50 13.10
C GLU A 54 -8.94 -0.16 14.60
N ASN A 55 -8.32 -1.07 15.35
CA ASN A 55 -8.29 -1.03 16.81
C ASN A 55 -6.92 -0.67 17.40
N GLY A 56 -5.86 -0.71 16.60
CA GLY A 56 -4.47 -0.58 17.06
C GLY A 56 -3.89 -1.87 17.63
N TYR A 57 -2.55 -1.86 17.84
CA TYR A 57 -1.84 -3.02 18.34
C TYR A 57 -2.33 -3.45 19.74
N ARG A 58 -2.47 -2.50 20.69
CA ARG A 58 -2.83 -2.83 22.09
C ARG A 58 -4.17 -3.53 22.20
N GLN A 59 -5.17 -3.02 21.50
CA GLN A 59 -6.57 -3.45 21.61
C GLN A 59 -6.86 -4.75 20.82
N THR A 60 -5.91 -5.24 20.04
CA THR A 60 -6.06 -6.48 19.27
C THR A 60 -5.39 -7.64 19.98
N SER A 61 -6.09 -8.75 20.19
CA SER A 61 -5.55 -9.99 20.72
C SER A 61 -5.63 -11.13 19.70
N LEU A 62 -4.82 -12.19 19.88
CA LEU A 62 -4.92 -13.41 19.08
C LEU A 62 -6.33 -14.04 19.21
N ASP A 63 -6.90 -13.97 20.40
CA ASP A 63 -8.24 -14.49 20.66
C ASP A 63 -9.32 -13.78 19.84
N ASP A 64 -9.19 -12.46 19.67
CA ASP A 64 -10.14 -11.67 18.87
C ASP A 64 -10.00 -12.00 17.38
N VAL A 65 -8.77 -12.20 16.90
CA VAL A 65 -8.51 -12.67 15.53
C VAL A 65 -9.15 -14.05 15.30
N ALA A 66 -8.96 -14.99 16.25
CA ALA A 66 -9.56 -16.33 16.17
C ALA A 66 -11.10 -16.25 16.14
N LYS A 67 -11.71 -15.43 16.99
CA LYS A 67 -13.16 -15.19 17.01
C LYS A 67 -13.66 -14.61 15.67
N LYS A 68 -12.98 -13.61 15.13
CA LYS A 68 -13.36 -12.97 13.85
C LYS A 68 -13.28 -13.96 12.69
N LEU A 69 -12.30 -14.88 12.69
CA LEU A 69 -12.16 -15.96 11.73
C LEU A 69 -13.06 -17.17 11.98
N LYS A 70 -13.76 -17.22 13.13
CA LYS A 70 -14.57 -18.38 13.56
C LYS A 70 -13.77 -19.68 13.64
N ILE A 71 -12.49 -19.58 14.09
CA ILE A 71 -11.61 -20.72 14.32
C ILE A 71 -11.33 -20.90 15.83
N THR A 72 -10.84 -22.08 16.19
CA THR A 72 -10.42 -22.33 17.58
C THR A 72 -9.11 -21.65 17.91
N LYS A 73 -8.92 -21.24 19.19
CA LYS A 73 -7.64 -20.69 19.66
C LYS A 73 -6.45 -21.62 19.33
N PRO A 74 -6.48 -22.92 19.60
CA PRO A 74 -5.38 -23.82 19.23
C PRO A 74 -5.03 -23.78 17.75
N ALA A 75 -6.03 -23.64 16.86
CA ALA A 75 -5.79 -23.54 15.43
C ALA A 75 -5.01 -22.26 15.05
N LEU A 76 -5.28 -21.14 15.73
CA LEU A 76 -4.53 -19.91 15.51
C LEU A 76 -3.12 -19.99 16.09
N TYR A 77 -2.98 -20.53 17.32
CA TYR A 77 -1.69 -20.69 17.99
C TYR A 77 -0.77 -21.70 17.28
N TYR A 78 -1.31 -22.55 16.41
CA TYR A 78 -0.50 -23.37 15.51
C TYR A 78 0.31 -22.52 14.49
N TYR A 79 -0.23 -21.38 14.06
CA TYR A 79 0.42 -20.49 13.10
C TYR A 79 1.28 -19.41 13.77
N PHE A 80 0.84 -18.89 14.91
CA PHE A 80 1.48 -17.75 15.60
C PHE A 80 1.46 -17.93 17.10
N HIS A 81 2.64 -17.96 17.73
CA HIS A 81 2.80 -18.21 19.17
C HIS A 81 2.40 -17.00 20.02
N ASN A 82 2.53 -15.79 19.48
CA ASN A 82 2.18 -14.55 20.19
C ASN A 82 1.77 -13.44 19.21
N LYS A 83 1.25 -12.36 19.78
CA LYS A 83 0.76 -11.20 19.01
C LYS A 83 1.89 -10.47 18.26
N GLU A 84 3.07 -10.38 18.84
CA GLU A 84 4.22 -9.71 18.22
C GLU A 84 4.69 -10.49 16.97
N GLU A 85 4.71 -11.81 17.04
CA GLU A 85 5.03 -12.66 15.89
C GLU A 85 4.02 -12.45 14.74
N LEU A 86 2.73 -12.46 15.06
CA LEU A 86 1.67 -12.17 14.07
C LEU A 86 1.83 -10.76 13.47
N TYR A 87 2.12 -9.76 14.31
CA TYR A 87 2.35 -8.38 13.85
C TYR A 87 3.55 -8.29 12.90
N LEU A 88 4.68 -8.89 13.27
CA LEU A 88 5.89 -8.88 12.45
C LEU A 88 5.68 -9.61 11.12
N GLU A 89 4.91 -10.68 11.11
CA GLU A 89 4.62 -11.38 9.86
C GLU A 89 3.72 -10.54 8.92
N CYS A 90 2.73 -9.83 9.49
CA CYS A 90 1.96 -8.84 8.72
C CYS A 90 2.89 -7.75 8.13
N TYR A 91 3.85 -7.28 8.95
CA TYR A 91 4.83 -6.30 8.52
C TYR A 91 5.72 -6.82 7.40
N ARG A 92 6.29 -8.02 7.57
CA ARG A 92 7.13 -8.69 6.55
C ARG A 92 6.39 -8.88 5.24
N ARG A 93 5.09 -9.19 5.30
CA ARG A 93 4.25 -9.34 4.11
C ARG A 93 4.14 -8.04 3.32
N GLY A 94 3.87 -6.91 3.97
CA GLY A 94 3.85 -5.59 3.33
C GLY A 94 5.21 -5.17 2.77
N ILE A 95 6.29 -5.45 3.53
CA ILE A 95 7.67 -5.18 3.07
C ILE A 95 8.03 -6.03 1.84
N ALA A 96 7.68 -7.31 1.81
CA ALA A 96 7.98 -8.18 0.68
C ALA A 96 7.35 -7.65 -0.63
N LEU A 97 6.12 -7.17 -0.59
CA LEU A 97 5.47 -6.51 -1.73
C LEU A 97 6.24 -5.28 -2.20
N THR A 98 6.70 -4.46 -1.26
CA THR A 98 7.50 -3.26 -1.57
C THR A 98 8.86 -3.63 -2.16
N GLN A 99 9.58 -4.59 -1.59
CA GLN A 99 10.89 -5.02 -2.08
C GLN A 99 10.82 -5.61 -3.50
N GLN A 100 9.81 -6.40 -3.79
CA GLN A 100 9.60 -6.95 -5.12
C GLN A 100 9.36 -5.85 -6.17
N SER A 101 8.63 -4.80 -5.82
CA SER A 101 8.43 -3.63 -6.69
C SER A 101 9.73 -2.86 -6.90
N LEU A 102 10.50 -2.65 -5.81
CA LEU A 102 11.79 -1.96 -5.88
C LEU A 102 12.79 -2.68 -6.79
N GLU A 103 12.81 -4.00 -6.79
CA GLU A 103 13.70 -4.78 -7.64
C GLU A 103 13.39 -4.58 -9.13
N ARG A 104 12.11 -4.58 -9.51
CA ARG A 104 11.69 -4.27 -10.88
C ARG A 104 12.10 -2.85 -11.31
N ILE A 105 11.96 -1.87 -10.41
CA ILE A 105 12.35 -0.49 -10.69
C ILE A 105 13.87 -0.39 -10.83
N ARG A 106 14.67 -1.09 -10.01
CA ARG A 106 16.13 -1.13 -10.13
C ARG A 106 16.59 -1.69 -11.47
N SER A 107 15.94 -2.75 -11.96
CA SER A 107 16.28 -3.39 -13.24
C SER A 107 15.87 -2.57 -14.47
N HIS A 108 15.03 -1.53 -14.29
CA HIS A 108 14.64 -0.64 -15.39
C HIS A 108 15.86 0.17 -15.90
N GLN A 109 16.10 0.14 -17.23
CA GLN A 109 17.25 0.79 -17.86
C GLN A 109 17.03 2.27 -18.19
N GLY A 110 15.89 2.84 -17.80
CA GLY A 110 15.55 4.25 -18.05
C GLY A 110 16.25 5.24 -17.10
N PRO A 111 16.04 6.55 -17.34
CA PRO A 111 16.55 7.63 -16.50
C PRO A 111 16.10 7.52 -15.04
N GLY A 112 16.88 8.11 -14.13
CA GLY A 112 16.54 8.11 -12.70
C GLY A 112 15.17 8.73 -12.39
N LEU A 113 14.74 9.73 -13.16
CA LEU A 113 13.39 10.32 -13.04
C LEU A 113 12.28 9.30 -13.30
N GLU A 114 12.46 8.40 -14.25
CA GLU A 114 11.49 7.32 -14.51
C GLU A 114 11.44 6.30 -13.36
N LYS A 115 12.60 6.01 -12.76
CA LYS A 115 12.66 5.16 -11.56
C LYS A 115 11.95 5.80 -10.36
N VAL A 116 12.10 7.12 -10.18
CA VAL A 116 11.35 7.87 -9.15
C VAL A 116 9.85 7.84 -9.44
N ALA A 117 9.43 8.03 -10.69
CA ALA A 117 8.03 7.93 -11.07
C ALA A 117 7.46 6.53 -10.81
N GLY A 118 8.20 5.49 -11.19
CA GLY A 118 7.84 4.10 -10.92
C GLY A 118 7.74 3.79 -9.43
N PHE A 119 8.66 4.32 -8.61
CA PHE A 119 8.56 4.22 -7.15
C PHE A 119 7.28 4.87 -6.63
N ILE A 120 6.98 6.10 -7.06
CA ILE A 120 5.77 6.80 -6.63
C ILE A 120 4.52 6.00 -6.99
N GLN A 121 4.41 5.53 -8.23
CA GLN A 121 3.26 4.75 -8.67
C GLN A 121 3.07 3.47 -7.87
N THR A 122 4.10 2.61 -7.83
CA THR A 122 3.96 1.30 -7.21
C THR A 122 3.80 1.40 -5.69
N TYR A 123 4.55 2.29 -5.05
CA TYR A 123 4.45 2.48 -3.60
C TYR A 123 3.11 3.10 -3.18
N THR A 124 2.55 4.02 -3.98
CA THR A 124 1.21 4.57 -3.76
C THR A 124 0.15 3.47 -3.76
N VAL A 125 0.15 2.59 -4.78
CA VAL A 125 -0.79 1.46 -4.85
C VAL A 125 -0.61 0.51 -3.66
N ILE A 126 0.63 0.23 -3.25
CA ILE A 126 0.89 -0.62 -2.08
C ILE A 126 0.34 0.01 -0.80
N ILE A 127 0.61 1.31 -0.56
CA ILE A 127 0.15 2.02 0.65
C ILE A 127 -1.37 2.20 0.69
N ALA A 128 -2.03 2.28 -0.45
CA ALA A 128 -3.49 2.32 -0.53
C ALA A 128 -4.17 1.00 -0.09
N ARG A 129 -3.43 -0.11 -0.02
CA ARG A 129 -3.93 -1.44 0.36
C ARG A 129 -3.67 -1.76 1.84
N ASP A 130 -4.35 -2.76 2.39
CA ASP A 130 -4.34 -3.06 3.83
C ASP A 130 -2.94 -3.28 4.40
N PHE A 131 -2.12 -4.15 3.81
CA PHE A 131 -0.75 -4.37 4.29
C PHE A 131 0.14 -3.14 4.20
N GLY A 132 0.00 -2.34 3.14
CA GLY A 132 0.73 -1.08 3.00
C GLY A 132 0.26 -0.02 3.98
N ARG A 133 -1.06 0.15 4.13
CA ARG A 133 -1.65 1.04 5.12
C ARG A 133 -1.21 0.67 6.53
N PHE A 134 -1.15 -0.63 6.84
CA PHE A 134 -0.63 -1.14 8.08
C PHE A 134 0.82 -0.69 8.34
N LEU A 135 1.71 -0.74 7.33
CA LEU A 135 3.11 -0.30 7.46
C LEU A 135 3.24 1.16 7.93
N ILE A 136 2.27 2.01 7.59
CA ILE A 136 2.31 3.44 7.88
C ILE A 136 1.57 3.80 9.17
N ARG A 137 0.40 3.20 9.41
CA ARG A 137 -0.48 3.58 10.52
C ARG A 137 -0.03 3.06 11.88
N GLN A 138 0.81 2.01 11.90
CA GLN A 138 1.16 1.37 13.16
C GLN A 138 2.31 2.07 13.87
N ASP A 139 2.15 2.18 15.20
CA ASP A 139 3.19 2.65 16.10
C ASP A 139 4.07 1.45 16.53
N ASP A 140 5.33 1.47 16.12
CA ASP A 140 6.29 0.41 16.44
C ASP A 140 6.86 0.51 17.87
N ARG A 141 6.56 1.60 18.62
CA ARG A 141 7.03 1.80 20.00
C ARG A 141 6.52 0.76 20.99
N GLU A 142 5.45 0.06 20.64
CA GLU A 142 4.85 -0.99 21.49
C GLU A 142 5.49 -2.38 21.29
N LEU A 143 6.38 -2.50 20.31
CA LEU A 143 7.10 -3.73 20.02
C LEU A 143 8.34 -3.87 20.91
N SER A 144 8.86 -5.10 21.03
CA SER A 144 10.16 -5.32 21.66
C SER A 144 11.27 -4.55 20.94
N PRO A 145 12.39 -4.20 21.63
CA PRO A 145 13.50 -3.49 20.99
C PRO A 145 14.06 -4.20 19.75
N LYS A 146 14.06 -5.52 19.75
CA LYS A 146 14.48 -6.35 18.60
C LYS A 146 13.54 -6.16 17.41
N ALA A 147 12.24 -6.26 17.63
CA ALA A 147 11.22 -6.06 16.61
C ALA A 147 11.23 -4.62 16.04
N GLN A 148 11.40 -3.62 16.91
CA GLN A 148 11.58 -2.23 16.48
C GLN A 148 12.81 -2.06 15.58
N ALA A 149 13.92 -2.70 15.91
CA ALA A 149 15.15 -2.62 15.11
C ALA A 149 14.94 -3.23 13.72
N GLU A 150 14.24 -4.38 13.62
CA GLU A 150 13.88 -5.04 12.37
C GLU A 150 13.02 -4.10 11.50
N VAL A 151 11.92 -3.59 12.06
CA VAL A 151 11.01 -2.66 11.37
C VAL A 151 11.75 -1.43 10.83
N ARG A 152 12.59 -0.80 11.68
CA ARG A 152 13.37 0.38 11.28
C ARG A 152 14.40 0.07 10.21
N ALA A 153 15.00 -1.12 10.23
CA ALA A 153 15.96 -1.54 9.20
C ALA A 153 15.28 -1.65 7.82
N GLU A 154 14.10 -2.24 7.76
CA GLU A 154 13.35 -2.36 6.51
C GLU A 154 12.84 -1.00 5.99
N LYS A 155 12.32 -0.14 6.86
CA LYS A 155 11.95 1.26 6.50
C LYS A 155 13.14 2.02 5.88
N ARG A 156 14.35 1.86 6.47
CA ARG A 156 15.56 2.48 5.92
C ARG A 156 15.93 1.98 4.53
N LYS A 157 15.77 0.69 4.23
CA LYS A 157 16.06 0.14 2.89
C LYS A 157 15.15 0.75 1.81
N ILE A 158 13.87 0.97 2.13
CA ILE A 158 12.92 1.62 1.22
C ILE A 158 13.35 3.08 0.96
N ASP A 159 13.65 3.85 2.01
CA ASP A 159 14.12 5.23 1.88
C ASP A 159 15.43 5.32 1.08
N GLN A 160 16.40 4.43 1.36
CA GLN A 160 17.65 4.37 0.61
C GLN A 160 17.44 4.08 -0.88
N SER A 161 16.47 3.22 -1.23
CA SER A 161 16.15 2.95 -2.63
C SER A 161 15.63 4.19 -3.35
N LEU A 162 14.68 4.91 -2.74
CA LEU A 162 14.17 6.16 -3.31
C LEU A 162 15.30 7.21 -3.48
N ARG A 163 16.15 7.36 -2.47
CA ARG A 163 17.29 8.28 -2.55
C ARG A 163 18.26 7.91 -3.69
N SER A 164 18.57 6.62 -3.82
CA SER A 164 19.43 6.14 -4.92
C SER A 164 18.83 6.45 -6.29
N PHE A 165 17.52 6.34 -6.48
CA PHE A 165 16.89 6.72 -7.75
C PHE A 165 16.94 8.21 -8.01
N ILE A 166 16.78 9.06 -6.97
CA ILE A 166 16.94 10.52 -7.09
C ILE A 166 18.39 10.87 -7.44
N GLU A 167 19.39 10.25 -6.79
CA GLU A 167 20.80 10.44 -7.07
C GLU A 167 21.16 10.06 -8.51
N GLN A 168 20.66 8.94 -9.00
CA GLN A 168 20.79 8.52 -10.40
C GLN A 168 20.21 9.57 -11.35
N GLY A 169 19.02 10.09 -11.06
CA GLY A 169 18.39 11.13 -11.88
C GLY A 169 19.14 12.46 -11.88
N ILE A 170 19.80 12.84 -10.77
CA ILE A 170 20.68 14.01 -10.74
C ILE A 170 21.93 13.74 -11.58
N ALA A 171 22.52 12.55 -11.50
CA ALA A 171 23.72 12.18 -12.23
C ALA A 171 23.49 12.09 -13.75
N ASP A 172 22.33 11.56 -14.18
CA ASP A 172 21.98 11.48 -15.62
C ASP A 172 21.31 12.75 -16.16
N GLY A 173 21.09 13.75 -15.31
CA GLY A 173 20.52 15.05 -15.69
C GLY A 173 19.01 15.06 -15.88
N SER A 174 18.30 13.97 -15.62
CA SER A 174 16.84 13.91 -15.69
C SER A 174 16.15 14.61 -14.51
N ILE A 175 16.84 14.69 -13.37
CA ILE A 175 16.43 15.43 -12.17
C ILE A 175 17.35 16.64 -12.01
N ARG A 176 16.78 17.82 -11.72
CA ARG A 176 17.57 19.03 -11.41
C ARG A 176 18.37 18.84 -10.12
N PRO A 177 19.51 19.54 -9.95
CA PRO A 177 20.21 19.57 -8.68
C PRO A 177 19.27 19.95 -7.52
N CYS A 178 19.19 19.12 -6.51
CA CYS A 178 18.32 19.32 -5.36
C CYS A 178 18.83 18.53 -4.13
N SER A 179 18.25 18.81 -2.96
CA SER A 179 18.50 18.02 -1.76
C SER A 179 17.79 16.66 -1.86
N VAL A 180 18.54 15.59 -2.11
CA VAL A 180 18.03 14.21 -2.16
C VAL A 180 17.18 13.88 -0.93
N ARG A 181 17.66 14.26 0.26
CA ARG A 181 16.98 14.02 1.53
C ARG A 181 15.63 14.71 1.60
N LEU A 182 15.55 15.98 1.22
CA LEU A 182 14.28 16.75 1.30
C LEU A 182 13.29 16.26 0.27
N ILE A 183 13.74 15.93 -0.95
CA ILE A 183 12.87 15.39 -1.99
C ILE A 183 12.35 14.00 -1.59
N SER A 184 13.21 13.11 -1.04
CA SER A 184 12.74 11.79 -0.58
C SER A 184 11.68 11.92 0.52
N PHE A 185 11.85 12.83 1.47
CA PHE A 185 10.85 13.09 2.50
C PHE A 185 9.55 13.68 1.96
N SER A 186 9.62 14.58 0.98
CA SER A 186 8.42 15.17 0.36
C SER A 186 7.61 14.11 -0.37
N ILE A 187 8.26 13.25 -1.16
CA ILE A 187 7.62 12.15 -1.88
C ILE A 187 7.02 11.14 -0.89
N ALA A 188 7.81 10.67 0.08
CA ALA A 188 7.34 9.72 1.07
C ALA A 188 6.18 10.28 1.89
N GLY A 189 6.25 11.54 2.32
CA GLY A 189 5.19 12.21 3.08
C GLY A 189 3.88 12.31 2.30
N ALA A 190 3.94 12.66 1.01
CA ALA A 190 2.76 12.68 0.15
C ALA A 190 2.11 11.29 0.04
N ILE A 191 2.92 10.24 -0.21
CA ILE A 191 2.41 8.87 -0.34
C ILE A 191 1.87 8.36 1.01
N HIS A 192 2.58 8.61 2.11
CA HIS A 192 2.15 8.15 3.44
C HIS A 192 0.83 8.79 3.89
N SER A 193 0.50 10.00 3.41
CA SER A 193 -0.77 10.66 3.70
C SER A 193 -1.98 9.82 3.26
N LEU A 194 -1.84 8.96 2.23
CA LEU A 194 -2.91 8.06 1.78
C LEU A 194 -3.43 7.18 2.91
N ALA A 195 -2.56 6.74 3.81
CA ALA A 195 -2.97 5.92 4.94
C ALA A 195 -4.05 6.59 5.81
N THR A 196 -4.18 7.93 5.74
CA THR A 196 -5.12 8.72 6.53
C THR A 196 -6.43 9.01 5.80
N TRP A 197 -6.36 9.38 4.51
CA TRP A 197 -7.53 9.90 3.78
C TRP A 197 -8.05 8.99 2.66
N PHE A 198 -7.24 8.06 2.16
CA PHE A 198 -7.67 7.19 1.07
C PHE A 198 -8.68 6.15 1.56
N GLU A 199 -9.83 6.06 0.89
CA GLU A 199 -10.88 5.09 1.17
C GLU A 199 -11.02 4.12 -0.01
N PRO A 200 -10.75 2.81 0.20
CA PRO A 200 -11.01 1.79 -0.82
C PRO A 200 -12.50 1.79 -1.22
N GLY A 201 -12.76 1.79 -2.53
CA GLY A 201 -14.14 1.91 -3.05
C GLY A 201 -14.71 3.34 -3.05
N GLY A 202 -13.91 4.35 -2.70
CA GLY A 202 -14.25 5.76 -2.85
C GLY A 202 -14.33 6.23 -4.32
N SER A 203 -14.30 7.54 -4.53
CA SER A 203 -14.41 8.15 -5.86
C SER A 203 -13.17 7.97 -6.74
N LEU A 204 -12.02 7.66 -6.16
CA LEU A 204 -10.73 7.47 -6.82
C LEU A 204 -10.20 6.06 -6.53
N THR A 205 -9.67 5.42 -7.56
CA THR A 205 -8.91 4.17 -7.41
C THR A 205 -7.48 4.45 -6.93
N ALA A 206 -6.82 3.45 -6.36
CA ALA A 206 -5.41 3.57 -5.97
C ALA A 206 -4.50 3.86 -7.18
N GLU A 207 -4.85 3.31 -8.32
CA GLU A 207 -4.15 3.46 -9.60
C GLU A 207 -4.27 4.90 -10.14
N GLU A 208 -5.46 5.51 -10.09
CA GLU A 208 -5.68 6.91 -10.48
C GLU A 208 -4.88 7.86 -9.58
N VAL A 209 -4.90 7.64 -8.27
CA VAL A 209 -4.09 8.43 -7.32
C VAL A 209 -2.60 8.25 -7.58
N ALA A 210 -2.15 7.03 -7.89
CA ALA A 210 -0.75 6.75 -8.17
C ALA A 210 -0.24 7.47 -9.43
N ILE A 211 -1.05 7.51 -10.48
CA ILE A 211 -0.73 8.25 -11.72
C ILE A 211 -0.62 9.74 -11.43
N GLU A 212 -1.61 10.31 -10.76
CA GLU A 212 -1.66 11.74 -10.44
C GLU A 212 -0.47 12.14 -9.52
N PHE A 213 -0.16 11.34 -8.51
CA PHE A 213 0.99 11.57 -7.64
C PHE A 213 2.31 11.48 -8.40
N ALA A 214 2.47 10.49 -9.28
CA ALA A 214 3.68 10.37 -10.09
C ALA A 214 3.88 11.59 -10.99
N GLN A 215 2.83 12.06 -11.66
CA GLN A 215 2.89 13.26 -12.50
C GLN A 215 3.21 14.51 -11.67
N THR A 216 2.45 14.76 -10.63
CA THR A 216 2.58 15.98 -9.81
C THR A 216 3.93 16.06 -9.11
N LEU A 217 4.37 14.97 -8.44
CA LEU A 217 5.59 14.98 -7.65
C LEU A 217 6.86 14.98 -8.51
N THR A 218 6.83 14.37 -9.70
CA THR A 218 7.98 14.38 -10.60
C THR A 218 8.15 15.71 -11.34
N GLN A 219 7.07 16.44 -11.62
CA GLN A 219 7.17 17.78 -12.24
C GLN A 219 7.98 18.77 -11.38
N GLY A 220 7.91 18.65 -10.06
CA GLY A 220 8.67 19.50 -9.13
C GLY A 220 10.18 19.23 -9.13
N VAL A 221 10.64 18.07 -9.61
CA VAL A 221 12.05 17.66 -9.62
C VAL A 221 12.62 17.47 -11.02
N ALA A 222 11.77 17.36 -12.05
CA ALA A 222 12.20 17.20 -13.44
C ALA A 222 13.08 18.36 -13.88
N ASN A 223 14.11 18.06 -14.65
CA ASN A 223 14.87 19.08 -15.35
C ASN A 223 14.03 19.59 -16.52
N ARG A 224 13.79 20.91 -16.61
CA ARG A 224 12.99 21.56 -17.68
C ARG A 224 13.52 21.27 -19.09
N ARG A 225 14.77 20.84 -19.23
CA ARG A 225 15.36 20.39 -20.49
C ARG A 225 15.00 18.95 -20.86
N SER A 226 14.49 18.16 -19.92
CA SER A 226 13.99 16.81 -20.17
C SER A 226 12.60 16.90 -20.79
N ALA A 227 12.51 16.70 -22.09
CA ALA A 227 11.24 16.64 -22.82
C ALA A 227 10.48 15.38 -22.41
N LYS A 228 9.20 15.54 -22.08
CA LYS A 228 8.18 14.50 -21.87
C LYS A 228 8.62 13.34 -20.96
N LEU A 229 8.26 13.46 -19.69
CA LEU A 229 8.29 12.34 -18.75
C LEU A 229 7.46 11.18 -19.34
N ARG A 230 8.13 10.10 -19.70
CA ARG A 230 7.46 8.80 -19.91
C ARG A 230 7.41 8.13 -18.56
N ILE A 231 6.21 7.94 -18.02
CA ILE A 231 6.03 7.09 -16.85
C ILE A 231 5.94 5.66 -17.39
N PRO A 232 6.93 4.80 -17.12
CA PRO A 232 6.84 3.40 -17.54
C PRO A 232 5.63 2.76 -16.88
N ASP A 233 4.96 1.89 -17.61
CA ASP A 233 3.88 1.08 -17.07
C ASP A 233 4.48 -0.01 -16.15
N PHE A 234 4.72 0.34 -14.91
CA PHE A 234 5.06 -0.62 -13.88
C PHE A 234 3.74 -1.23 -13.39
N GLU A 235 3.22 -2.23 -14.14
CA GLU A 235 2.04 -2.96 -13.68
C GLU A 235 2.13 -3.23 -12.18
N PRO A 236 1.15 -2.75 -11.39
CA PRO A 236 1.06 -3.10 -9.97
C PRO A 236 1.03 -4.62 -9.92
N LEU A 237 1.91 -5.19 -9.14
CA LEU A 237 2.11 -6.62 -9.01
C LEU A 237 0.77 -7.36 -9.10
N GLN A 238 0.60 -8.25 -10.08
CA GLN A 238 -0.54 -9.20 -10.17
C GLN A 238 -0.73 -10.00 -8.87
N ILE A 239 0.31 -10.10 -8.04
CA ILE A 239 0.25 -10.62 -6.67
C ILE A 239 -0.76 -9.85 -5.82
N CYS A 240 -0.90 -8.54 -6.00
CA CYS A 240 -1.91 -7.78 -5.29
C CYS A 240 -3.33 -8.11 -5.76
N GLN A 241 -3.52 -8.42 -7.04
CA GLN A 241 -4.81 -8.93 -7.55
C GLN A 241 -5.05 -10.38 -7.12
N LYS A 242 -4.02 -11.23 -7.10
CA LYS A 242 -4.12 -12.61 -6.61
C LYS A 242 -4.44 -12.69 -5.12
N LEU A 243 -3.93 -11.76 -4.31
CA LEU A 243 -4.26 -11.66 -2.88
C LEU A 243 -5.70 -11.18 -2.63
N SER A 244 -6.22 -10.29 -3.46
CA SER A 244 -7.62 -9.85 -3.38
C SER A 244 -8.59 -10.90 -3.94
N ASN A 245 -8.14 -11.76 -4.87
CA ASN A 245 -8.98 -12.76 -5.54
C ASN A 245 -8.80 -14.19 -4.98
N GLY A 246 -7.97 -14.39 -3.96
CA GLY A 246 -7.74 -15.73 -3.38
C GLY A 246 -7.02 -16.72 -4.31
N GLU A 247 -6.43 -16.23 -5.41
CA GLU A 247 -5.76 -17.06 -6.42
C GLU A 247 -4.25 -17.17 -6.17
N MET A 248 -3.85 -17.79 -5.07
CA MET A 248 -2.50 -18.36 -4.98
C MET A 248 -2.58 -19.85 -5.31
N ARG A 249 -2.42 -20.20 -6.54
CA ARG A 249 -2.03 -21.55 -6.94
C ARG A 249 -0.52 -21.58 -7.15
N SER A 250 0.10 -22.53 -6.43
CA SER A 250 1.47 -23.10 -6.45
C SER A 250 2.45 -22.48 -7.45
#